data_f1ac4669dd6e3b442c3efc75010ae4e2
#
_entry.id   f1ac4669dd6e3b442c3efc75010ae4e2
#
_cell.length_a   1.000
_cell.length_b   1.000
_cell.length_c   1.000
_cell.angle_alpha   90.00
_cell.angle_beta   90.00
_cell.angle_gamma   90.00
#
_symmetry.space_group_name_H-M   'P 1'
#
loop_
_entity.id
_entity.type
_entity.pdbx_description
1 polymer ?
#
loop_
_entity_poly.entity_id
_entity_poly.type
_entity_poly.pdbx_seq_one_letter_code
_entity_poly.pdbx_strand_id
1 'polypeptide(L)'
;MTVFKTTNVPGAMNYKHWILLCCVVTMTMVSCKDNERESGDVEEETNGEAPATPKQLTYSFVGTLPHDTTSFTEGLLIHEGNLYESTGSPEDMPNTRSLFGEVDKTTGKIDVKVELDRRQYFGEGITFLNGKVYMLTYETKIGFIYDAETFKKVGEFRFPSKEGWGMTTDGTHLIMSDGTSSLTWLEPGTFRTVKTLEVTDERGPVKYLNELEYIKGSIYANAYTTNTIVKIDPESGKVTGRLDLTKLAQQAEAKYHGSLEMNGIAYDPADDTIYFTGKMWPYIFKISVAD
;
A
#
# COMPACT_ATOMS: atom_id res chain seq x y z
N MET A 1 -35.43 -14.80 33.16
CA MET A 1 -34.60 -14.36 34.29
C MET A 1 -33.26 -15.08 34.15
N THR A 2 -32.36 -14.53 33.37
CA THR A 2 -31.02 -15.09 33.17
C THR A 2 -30.02 -13.93 33.06
N VAL A 3 -29.07 -13.95 33.97
CA VAL A 3 -28.17 -12.88 34.38
C VAL A 3 -27.04 -12.72 33.35
N PHE A 4 -26.84 -11.51 32.84
CA PHE A 4 -25.66 -11.11 32.04
C PHE A 4 -24.46 -10.97 32.97
N LYS A 5 -23.39 -11.70 32.68
CA LYS A 5 -22.05 -11.49 33.24
C LYS A 5 -21.31 -10.46 32.43
N THR A 6 -21.00 -9.33 33.02
CA THR A 6 -20.09 -8.32 32.52
C THR A 6 -18.66 -8.81 32.76
N THR A 7 -17.83 -8.90 31.71
CA THR A 7 -16.38 -9.09 31.83
C THR A 7 -15.69 -7.74 31.72
N ASN A 8 -14.90 -7.43 32.73
CA ASN A 8 -14.09 -6.23 32.87
C ASN A 8 -12.95 -6.18 31.85
N VAL A 9 -12.77 -5.03 31.24
CA VAL A 9 -11.59 -4.62 30.48
C VAL A 9 -10.53 -4.11 31.47
N PRO A 10 -9.28 -4.55 31.40
CA PRO A 10 -8.20 -4.00 32.25
C PRO A 10 -7.73 -2.65 31.72
N GLY A 11 -7.56 -1.76 32.69
CA GLY A 11 -7.34 -0.34 32.56
C GLY A 11 -5.99 0.09 31.98
N ALA A 12 -5.99 1.33 31.61
CA ALA A 12 -4.92 2.18 31.17
C ALA A 12 -3.68 2.17 32.11
N MET A 13 -2.52 2.02 31.53
CA MET A 13 -1.23 2.07 32.24
C MET A 13 -0.77 3.51 32.41
N ASN A 14 -0.75 3.99 33.64
CA ASN A 14 -0.24 5.31 34.05
C ASN A 14 1.27 5.39 33.95
N TYR A 15 1.78 6.36 33.18
CA TYR A 15 3.18 6.82 33.25
C TYR A 15 3.37 7.80 34.40
N LYS A 16 4.07 7.39 35.45
CA LYS A 16 4.73 8.32 36.38
C LYS A 16 6.02 7.76 36.93
N HIS A 17 7.09 8.55 36.76
CA HIS A 17 8.32 8.70 37.51
C HIS A 17 9.37 7.60 37.45
N TRP A 18 10.45 7.87 36.75
CA TRP A 18 11.79 7.43 37.10
C TRP A 18 12.70 8.65 37.31
N ILE A 19 13.19 8.73 38.55
CA ILE A 19 14.03 9.78 39.11
C ILE A 19 15.46 9.57 38.65
N LEU A 20 16.12 10.68 38.31
CA LEU A 20 17.55 10.83 38.08
C LEU A 20 18.36 10.27 39.26
N LEU A 21 19.39 9.45 38.98
CA LEU A 21 20.50 9.19 39.88
C LEU A 21 21.77 9.66 39.18
N CYS A 22 22.29 10.81 39.61
CA CYS A 22 23.60 11.34 39.23
C CYS A 22 24.69 10.53 39.93
N CYS A 23 25.51 9.83 39.16
CA CYS A 23 26.81 9.35 39.66
C CYS A 23 27.90 10.30 39.18
N VAL A 24 28.47 11.04 40.16
CA VAL A 24 29.70 11.83 40.01
C VAL A 24 30.87 10.86 40.02
N VAL A 25 31.61 10.77 38.91
CA VAL A 25 32.90 10.08 38.86
C VAL A 25 33.99 11.13 38.70
N THR A 26 34.83 11.21 39.75
CA THR A 26 36.01 12.06 39.84
C THR A 26 37.11 11.59 38.90
N MET A 27 37.55 12.48 38.01
CA MET A 27 38.74 12.30 37.17
C MET A 27 40.03 12.43 38.01
N THR A 28 40.86 11.39 37.97
CA THR A 28 42.26 11.50 38.30
C THR A 28 43.09 11.63 37.04
N MET A 29 43.78 12.77 36.90
CA MET A 29 44.71 13.02 35.82
C MET A 29 46.01 12.24 36.07
N VAL A 30 46.39 11.37 35.12
CA VAL A 30 47.76 10.88 35.00
C VAL A 30 48.31 11.37 33.67
N SER A 31 49.31 12.26 33.80
CA SER A 31 50.11 12.78 32.68
C SER A 31 51.22 11.75 32.38
N CYS A 32 51.28 11.31 31.12
CA CYS A 32 52.52 10.73 30.57
C CYS A 32 52.73 11.26 29.16
N LYS A 33 53.92 11.65 28.91
CA LYS A 33 54.51 12.37 27.80
C LYS A 33 54.84 11.47 26.60
N ASP A 34 54.68 12.03 25.43
CA ASP A 34 55.41 11.85 24.16
C ASP A 34 55.47 10.45 23.51
N ASN A 35 54.77 10.31 22.38
CA ASN A 35 55.41 9.88 21.13
C ASN A 35 54.55 10.30 19.92
N GLU A 36 55.09 11.20 19.12
CA GLU A 36 54.55 11.60 17.82
C GLU A 36 54.54 10.41 16.86
N ARG A 37 53.37 9.99 16.40
CA ARG A 37 53.18 9.27 15.13
C ARG A 37 52.05 10.00 14.39
N GLU A 38 52.44 10.67 13.35
CA GLU A 38 51.50 11.13 12.28
C GLU A 38 50.69 9.94 11.80
N SER A 39 49.45 9.84 12.22
CA SER A 39 48.43 9.08 11.57
C SER A 39 47.63 10.07 10.71
N GLY A 40 47.86 10.02 9.40
CA GLY A 40 47.02 10.74 8.48
C GLY A 40 45.57 10.27 8.62
N ASP A 41 44.74 11.11 9.19
CA ASP A 41 43.29 10.98 9.17
C ASP A 41 42.87 11.16 7.71
N VAL A 42 42.64 10.04 7.04
CA VAL A 42 41.83 10.04 5.82
C VAL A 42 40.39 10.25 6.29
N GLU A 43 39.97 11.52 6.33
CA GLU A 43 38.55 11.84 6.34
C GLU A 43 37.98 11.29 5.03
N GLU A 44 37.35 10.13 5.11
CA GLU A 44 36.47 9.62 4.09
C GLU A 44 35.27 10.59 4.06
N GLU A 45 35.38 11.64 3.23
CA GLU A 45 34.23 12.45 2.86
C GLU A 45 33.20 11.53 2.20
N THR A 46 32.29 10.99 3.01
CA THR A 46 31.04 10.45 2.52
C THR A 46 30.26 11.65 1.97
N ASN A 47 30.43 11.91 0.69
CA ASN A 47 29.53 12.76 -0.09
C ASN A 47 28.14 12.13 -0.10
N GLY A 48 27.49 12.10 1.04
CA GLY A 48 26.09 11.81 1.17
C GLY A 48 25.30 13.00 0.61
N GLU A 49 25.02 12.97 -0.67
CA GLU A 49 24.06 13.88 -1.27
C GLU A 49 22.77 13.78 -0.46
N ALA A 50 22.32 14.90 0.12
CA ALA A 50 21.10 14.93 0.90
C ALA A 50 19.95 14.33 0.04
N PRO A 51 19.08 13.46 0.61
CA PRO A 51 18.03 12.84 -0.17
C PRO A 51 17.20 13.91 -0.87
N ALA A 52 17.12 13.78 -2.20
CA ALA A 52 16.38 14.74 -3.02
C ALA A 52 14.92 14.77 -2.59
N THR A 53 14.37 15.98 -2.41
CA THR A 53 12.94 16.15 -2.11
C THR A 53 12.12 15.65 -3.29
N PRO A 54 11.12 14.77 -3.07
CA PRO A 54 10.25 14.28 -4.13
C PRO A 54 9.54 15.39 -4.88
N LYS A 55 9.46 15.28 -6.20
CA LYS A 55 8.76 16.25 -7.05
C LYS A 55 7.27 16.26 -6.70
N GLN A 56 6.67 17.43 -6.54
CA GLN A 56 5.21 17.55 -6.51
C GLN A 56 4.68 17.37 -7.93
N LEU A 57 3.99 16.26 -8.17
CA LEU A 57 3.38 15.97 -9.46
C LEU A 57 2.10 16.78 -9.64
N THR A 58 1.85 17.18 -10.88
CA THR A 58 0.61 17.86 -11.26
C THR A 58 -0.25 16.94 -12.13
N TYR A 59 -1.55 17.13 -12.09
CA TYR A 59 -2.48 16.35 -12.90
C TYR A 59 -3.51 17.25 -13.60
N SER A 60 -4.02 16.73 -14.70
CA SER A 60 -5.21 17.24 -15.37
C SER A 60 -6.38 16.30 -15.09
N PHE A 61 -7.51 16.83 -14.65
CA PHE A 61 -8.74 16.07 -14.47
C PHE A 61 -9.33 15.69 -15.83
N VAL A 62 -9.55 14.40 -16.07
CA VAL A 62 -10.10 13.86 -17.31
C VAL A 62 -11.60 13.57 -17.18
N GLY A 63 -12.04 13.07 -16.03
CA GLY A 63 -13.45 12.74 -15.80
C GLY A 63 -13.65 11.79 -14.62
N THR A 64 -14.88 11.28 -14.51
CA THR A 64 -15.25 10.28 -13.50
C THR A 64 -16.03 9.14 -14.13
N LEU A 65 -15.94 7.97 -13.52
CA LEU A 65 -16.89 6.87 -13.70
C LEU A 65 -17.73 6.74 -12.42
N PRO A 66 -18.97 6.22 -12.50
CA PRO A 66 -19.68 5.82 -11.29
C PRO A 66 -18.93 4.71 -10.58
N HIS A 67 -19.13 4.60 -9.26
CA HIS A 67 -18.55 3.55 -8.44
C HIS A 67 -19.56 3.10 -7.37
N ASP A 68 -19.55 1.83 -7.01
CA ASP A 68 -20.47 1.26 -6.03
C ASP A 68 -20.04 1.63 -4.61
N THR A 69 -20.86 2.40 -3.92
CA THR A 69 -20.60 2.86 -2.55
C THR A 69 -20.67 1.73 -1.51
N THR A 70 -20.84 0.49 -1.90
CA THR A 70 -20.67 -0.70 -1.05
C THR A 70 -19.34 -1.41 -1.27
N SER A 71 -18.53 -0.94 -2.23
CA SER A 71 -17.18 -1.43 -2.50
C SER A 71 -16.19 -0.90 -1.47
N PHE A 72 -15.69 -1.77 -0.61
CA PHE A 72 -14.57 -1.47 0.27
C PHE A 72 -13.27 -1.80 -0.48
N THR A 73 -12.84 -0.89 -1.36
CA THR A 73 -11.80 -1.10 -2.36
C THR A 73 -10.44 -1.40 -1.75
N GLU A 74 -9.83 -2.51 -2.16
CA GLU A 74 -8.48 -2.91 -1.74
C GLU A 74 -7.53 -3.16 -2.92
N GLY A 75 -8.04 -3.19 -4.15
CA GLY A 75 -7.23 -3.25 -5.36
C GLY A 75 -8.01 -2.76 -6.56
N LEU A 76 -7.33 -2.09 -7.48
CA LEU A 76 -7.88 -1.58 -8.73
C LEU A 76 -6.83 -1.74 -9.83
N LEU A 77 -7.19 -2.26 -10.99
CA LEU A 77 -6.27 -2.37 -12.11
C LEU A 77 -7.00 -2.42 -13.46
N ILE A 78 -6.28 -2.17 -14.55
CA ILE A 78 -6.75 -2.43 -15.90
C ILE A 78 -6.01 -3.64 -16.47
N HIS A 79 -6.77 -4.61 -16.97
CA HIS A 79 -6.25 -5.76 -17.67
C HIS A 79 -7.00 -5.94 -18.99
N GLU A 80 -6.28 -5.95 -20.13
CA GLU A 80 -6.86 -6.07 -21.49
C GLU A 80 -7.99 -5.07 -21.77
N GLY A 81 -7.85 -3.82 -21.25
CA GLY A 81 -8.80 -2.73 -21.43
C GLY A 81 -10.02 -2.77 -20.50
N ASN A 82 -10.16 -3.82 -19.69
CA ASN A 82 -11.20 -3.96 -18.68
C ASN A 82 -10.69 -3.51 -17.31
N LEU A 83 -11.55 -2.83 -16.56
CA LEU A 83 -11.26 -2.37 -15.22
C LEU A 83 -11.69 -3.44 -14.21
N TYR A 84 -10.77 -3.87 -13.36
CA TYR A 84 -11.02 -4.84 -12.29
C TYR A 84 -10.85 -4.19 -10.93
N GLU A 85 -11.65 -4.63 -9.98
CA GLU A 85 -11.61 -4.18 -8.60
C GLU A 85 -11.65 -5.38 -7.65
N SER A 86 -10.86 -5.33 -6.59
CA SER A 86 -11.00 -6.21 -5.43
C SER A 86 -11.43 -5.42 -4.21
N THR A 87 -12.19 -6.08 -3.34
CA THR A 87 -12.77 -5.46 -2.16
C THR A 87 -12.58 -6.33 -0.93
N GLY A 88 -12.41 -5.66 0.21
CA GLY A 88 -12.49 -6.25 1.53
C GLY A 88 -13.91 -6.15 2.13
N SER A 89 -14.10 -6.77 3.28
CA SER A 89 -15.38 -6.75 3.97
C SER A 89 -15.19 -6.68 5.50
N PRO A 90 -15.10 -5.47 6.09
CA PRO A 90 -15.03 -5.31 7.53
C PRO A 90 -16.23 -5.95 8.24
N GLU A 91 -16.00 -6.50 9.44
CA GLU A 91 -17.06 -7.21 10.19
C GLU A 91 -18.23 -6.30 10.55
N ASP A 92 -17.93 -5.05 10.90
CA ASP A 92 -18.91 -4.02 11.26
C ASP A 92 -19.61 -3.37 10.06
N MET A 93 -19.22 -3.73 8.83
CA MET A 93 -19.83 -3.26 7.58
C MET A 93 -20.54 -4.41 6.83
N PRO A 94 -21.72 -4.85 7.25
CA PRO A 94 -22.38 -6.06 6.72
C PRO A 94 -22.80 -5.96 5.25
N ASN A 95 -22.87 -4.74 4.69
CA ASN A 95 -23.25 -4.52 3.29
C ASN A 95 -22.06 -4.62 2.33
N THR A 96 -20.82 -4.72 2.82
CA THR A 96 -19.63 -4.92 2.04
C THR A 96 -19.39 -6.40 1.75
N ARG A 97 -18.63 -6.70 0.72
CA ARG A 97 -18.32 -8.07 0.28
C ARG A 97 -16.83 -8.20 0.04
N SER A 98 -16.27 -9.37 0.30
CA SER A 98 -14.88 -9.70 0.01
C SER A 98 -14.84 -10.44 -1.34
N LEU A 99 -14.47 -9.74 -2.41
CA LEU A 99 -14.59 -10.26 -3.77
C LEU A 99 -13.58 -9.59 -4.72
N PHE A 100 -13.50 -10.09 -5.94
CA PHE A 100 -13.03 -9.31 -7.08
C PHE A 100 -13.87 -9.56 -8.32
N GLY A 101 -13.87 -8.61 -9.23
CA GLY A 101 -14.56 -8.72 -10.51
C GLY A 101 -14.29 -7.54 -11.44
N GLU A 102 -14.98 -7.56 -12.56
CA GLU A 102 -14.91 -6.53 -13.59
C GLU A 102 -15.89 -5.40 -13.28
N VAL A 103 -15.42 -4.16 -13.33
CA VAL A 103 -16.24 -2.97 -13.08
C VAL A 103 -16.96 -2.57 -14.36
N ASP A 104 -18.27 -2.57 -14.36
CA ASP A 104 -19.08 -1.93 -15.41
C ASP A 104 -18.88 -0.41 -15.35
N LYS A 105 -18.14 0.11 -16.31
CA LYS A 105 -17.80 1.55 -16.40
C LYS A 105 -19.02 2.47 -16.54
N THR A 106 -20.21 1.94 -16.87
CA THR A 106 -21.45 2.69 -17.01
C THR A 106 -22.23 2.81 -15.70
N THR A 107 -22.21 1.74 -14.90
CA THR A 107 -23.00 1.66 -13.67
C THR A 107 -22.15 1.71 -12.40
N GLY A 108 -20.85 1.45 -12.49
CA GLY A 108 -19.93 1.33 -11.37
C GLY A 108 -20.05 0.03 -10.59
N LYS A 109 -20.90 -0.90 -11.04
CA LYS A 109 -21.09 -2.18 -10.36
C LYS A 109 -20.06 -3.19 -10.79
N ILE A 110 -19.71 -4.07 -9.87
CA ILE A 110 -18.77 -5.17 -10.11
C ILE A 110 -19.55 -6.39 -10.64
N ASP A 111 -19.20 -6.85 -11.86
CA ASP A 111 -19.53 -8.18 -12.32
C ASP A 111 -18.60 -9.19 -11.62
N VAL A 112 -19.13 -9.80 -10.57
CA VAL A 112 -18.36 -10.60 -9.61
C VAL A 112 -17.81 -11.85 -10.29
N LYS A 113 -16.50 -11.96 -10.36
CA LYS A 113 -15.81 -13.16 -10.86
C LYS A 113 -15.50 -14.14 -9.74
N VAL A 114 -15.12 -13.64 -8.55
CA VAL A 114 -14.82 -14.44 -7.36
C VAL A 114 -15.35 -13.73 -6.12
N GLU A 115 -15.94 -14.50 -5.21
CA GLU A 115 -16.31 -14.04 -3.87
C GLU A 115 -15.73 -14.98 -2.82
N LEU A 116 -15.11 -14.39 -1.78
CA LEU A 116 -14.54 -15.11 -0.65
C LEU A 116 -15.57 -15.22 0.49
N ASP A 117 -15.45 -16.28 1.32
CA ASP A 117 -16.18 -16.28 2.60
C ASP A 117 -15.63 -15.19 3.52
N ARG A 118 -16.36 -14.08 3.64
CA ARG A 118 -15.97 -12.91 4.43
C ARG A 118 -15.72 -13.22 5.92
N ARG A 119 -16.20 -14.35 6.42
CA ARG A 119 -15.94 -14.79 7.81
C ARG A 119 -14.56 -15.39 7.99
N GLN A 120 -13.90 -15.75 6.90
CA GLN A 120 -12.57 -16.36 6.89
C GLN A 120 -11.51 -15.48 6.23
N TYR A 121 -11.91 -14.74 5.19
CA TYR A 121 -10.98 -14.01 4.33
C TYR A 121 -11.45 -12.60 4.08
N PHE A 122 -10.57 -11.68 4.36
CA PHE A 122 -10.68 -10.30 3.91
C PHE A 122 -9.85 -10.17 2.65
N GLY A 123 -10.49 -9.88 1.50
CA GLY A 123 -9.81 -9.72 0.21
C GLY A 123 -9.01 -8.44 0.16
N GLU A 124 -7.87 -8.50 -0.48
CA GLU A 124 -6.90 -7.41 -0.61
C GLU A 124 -6.47 -7.24 -2.07
N GLY A 125 -5.30 -6.67 -2.31
CA GLY A 125 -4.79 -6.36 -3.65
C GLY A 125 -4.79 -7.53 -4.61
N ILE A 126 -5.02 -7.23 -5.89
CA ILE A 126 -5.04 -8.19 -7.00
C ILE A 126 -4.08 -7.77 -8.10
N THR A 127 -3.56 -8.74 -8.84
CA THR A 127 -2.87 -8.48 -10.11
C THR A 127 -3.00 -9.64 -11.08
N PHE A 128 -2.86 -9.34 -12.38
CA PHE A 128 -2.81 -10.34 -13.45
C PHE A 128 -1.36 -10.55 -13.88
N LEU A 129 -0.95 -11.80 -13.97
CA LEU A 129 0.38 -12.17 -14.47
C LEU A 129 0.37 -13.58 -15.05
N ASN A 130 0.92 -13.77 -16.27
CA ASN A 130 1.09 -15.07 -16.91
C ASN A 130 -0.20 -15.92 -16.96
N GLY A 131 -1.33 -15.32 -17.38
CA GLY A 131 -2.61 -16.00 -17.51
C GLY A 131 -3.27 -16.38 -16.17
N LYS A 132 -2.85 -15.75 -15.09
CA LYS A 132 -3.40 -15.97 -13.75
C LYS A 132 -3.77 -14.65 -13.09
N VAL A 133 -4.75 -14.72 -12.17
CA VAL A 133 -5.06 -13.65 -11.23
C VAL A 133 -4.52 -14.07 -9.86
N TYR A 134 -3.79 -13.18 -9.22
CA TYR A 134 -3.30 -13.36 -7.86
C TYR A 134 -4.05 -12.38 -6.96
N MET A 135 -4.54 -12.86 -5.83
CA MET A 135 -5.28 -12.06 -4.84
C MET A 135 -4.69 -12.28 -3.46
N LEU A 136 -4.34 -11.22 -2.78
CA LEU A 136 -3.93 -11.26 -1.38
C LEU A 136 -5.15 -11.34 -0.44
N THR A 137 -4.87 -11.71 0.80
CA THR A 137 -5.79 -11.57 1.92
C THR A 137 -5.09 -10.86 3.08
N TYR A 138 -5.83 -10.18 3.93
CA TYR A 138 -5.30 -9.33 4.98
C TYR A 138 -4.38 -10.06 5.96
N GLU A 139 -4.92 -10.84 6.89
CA GLU A 139 -4.16 -11.43 8.02
C GLU A 139 -3.91 -12.93 7.92
N THR A 140 -4.51 -13.60 6.95
CA THR A 140 -4.41 -15.08 6.86
C THR A 140 -3.07 -15.56 6.32
N LYS A 141 -2.26 -14.68 5.74
CA LYS A 141 -1.00 -14.99 5.03
C LYS A 141 -1.19 -15.94 3.83
N ILE A 142 -2.40 -15.99 3.31
CA ILE A 142 -2.77 -16.81 2.15
C ILE A 142 -3.10 -15.87 1.00
N GLY A 143 -2.50 -16.12 -0.16
CA GLY A 143 -2.94 -15.56 -1.43
C GLY A 143 -3.62 -16.64 -2.26
N PHE A 144 -4.59 -16.25 -3.05
CA PHE A 144 -5.31 -17.12 -3.97
C PHE A 144 -4.84 -16.93 -5.39
N ILE A 145 -4.89 -18.01 -6.17
CA ILE A 145 -4.51 -18.02 -7.57
C ILE A 145 -5.72 -18.51 -8.36
N TYR A 146 -6.10 -17.71 -9.35
CA TYR A 146 -7.18 -18.03 -10.27
C TYR A 146 -6.66 -18.07 -11.70
N ASP A 147 -7.27 -18.85 -12.54
CA ASP A 147 -7.08 -18.81 -13.98
C ASP A 147 -7.71 -17.51 -14.54
N ALA A 148 -7.00 -16.78 -15.38
CA ALA A 148 -7.41 -15.44 -15.80
C ALA A 148 -8.59 -15.44 -16.80
N GLU A 149 -8.86 -16.55 -17.49
CA GLU A 149 -9.97 -16.66 -18.44
C GLU A 149 -11.25 -17.14 -17.77
N THR A 150 -11.11 -18.15 -16.90
CA THR A 150 -12.26 -18.83 -16.29
C THR A 150 -12.59 -18.39 -14.89
N PHE A 151 -11.67 -17.66 -14.26
CA PHE A 151 -11.71 -17.23 -12.85
C PHE A 151 -11.87 -18.40 -11.85
N LYS A 152 -11.57 -19.62 -12.30
CA LYS A 152 -11.56 -20.79 -11.40
C LYS A 152 -10.30 -20.76 -10.55
N LYS A 153 -10.45 -21.05 -9.25
CA LYS A 153 -9.32 -21.21 -8.36
C LYS A 153 -8.44 -22.37 -8.82
N VAL A 154 -7.16 -22.09 -9.03
CA VAL A 154 -6.15 -23.07 -9.47
C VAL A 154 -5.07 -23.31 -8.42
N GLY A 155 -5.03 -22.51 -7.36
CA GLY A 155 -4.04 -22.71 -6.31
C GLY A 155 -4.15 -21.70 -5.17
N GLU A 156 -3.21 -21.83 -4.25
CA GLU A 156 -2.97 -20.94 -3.13
C GLU A 156 -1.47 -20.74 -2.97
N PHE A 157 -1.06 -19.63 -2.35
CA PHE A 157 0.32 -19.39 -1.96
C PHE A 157 0.39 -18.75 -0.58
N ARG A 158 1.58 -18.77 0.00
CA ARG A 158 1.87 -18.06 1.24
C ARG A 158 2.85 -16.95 0.95
N PHE A 159 2.63 -15.80 1.57
CA PHE A 159 3.54 -14.66 1.50
C PHE A 159 4.22 -14.43 2.86
N PRO A 160 5.41 -13.77 2.88
CA PRO A 160 6.26 -13.73 4.08
C PRO A 160 5.77 -12.75 5.16
N SER A 161 5.10 -11.67 4.75
CA SER A 161 4.65 -10.61 5.66
C SER A 161 3.53 -11.07 6.61
N LYS A 162 3.29 -10.29 7.63
CA LYS A 162 2.21 -10.52 8.60
C LYS A 162 0.84 -10.27 7.96
N GLU A 163 0.76 -9.24 7.13
CA GLU A 163 -0.43 -8.79 6.44
C GLU A 163 -0.16 -8.72 4.92
N GLY A 164 -1.17 -8.91 4.11
CA GLY A 164 -1.14 -8.61 2.68
C GLY A 164 -2.02 -7.40 2.43
N TRP A 165 -1.52 -6.42 1.66
CA TRP A 165 -2.24 -5.20 1.33
C TRP A 165 -2.34 -5.04 -0.20
N GLY A 166 -1.63 -4.12 -0.82
CA GLY A 166 -1.64 -3.92 -2.27
C GLY A 166 -0.83 -4.96 -3.04
N MET A 167 -1.16 -5.17 -4.31
CA MET A 167 -0.41 -6.05 -5.21
C MET A 167 -0.38 -5.48 -6.63
N THR A 168 0.81 -5.47 -7.23
CA THR A 168 1.00 -5.19 -8.66
C THR A 168 2.06 -6.12 -9.26
N THR A 169 2.47 -5.88 -10.50
CA THR A 169 3.52 -6.64 -11.18
C THR A 169 4.40 -5.75 -12.05
N ASP A 170 5.68 -6.08 -12.14
CA ASP A 170 6.62 -5.52 -13.12
C ASP A 170 6.61 -6.29 -14.46
N GLY A 171 5.67 -7.21 -14.64
CA GLY A 171 5.58 -8.12 -15.80
C GLY A 171 6.39 -9.41 -15.63
N THR A 172 7.19 -9.52 -14.58
CA THR A 172 8.02 -10.70 -14.27
C THR A 172 7.73 -11.23 -12.88
N HIS A 173 7.62 -10.35 -11.89
CA HIS A 173 7.40 -10.68 -10.49
C HIS A 173 6.08 -10.12 -9.99
N LEU A 174 5.57 -10.70 -8.92
CA LEU A 174 4.52 -10.10 -8.10
C LEU A 174 5.17 -9.13 -7.11
N ILE A 175 4.62 -7.95 -6.96
CA ILE A 175 5.10 -6.93 -6.02
C ILE A 175 3.98 -6.67 -5.02
N MET A 176 4.26 -6.79 -3.73
CA MET A 176 3.26 -6.58 -2.69
C MET A 176 3.70 -5.57 -1.64
N SER A 177 2.73 -4.91 -1.06
CA SER A 177 2.84 -4.10 0.16
C SER A 177 2.22 -4.84 1.36
N ASP A 178 2.50 -4.36 2.55
CA ASP A 178 2.04 -4.94 3.81
C ASP A 178 1.80 -3.89 4.92
N GLY A 179 1.60 -2.63 4.50
CA GLY A 179 1.39 -1.50 5.41
C GLY A 179 2.67 -0.98 6.08
N THR A 180 3.81 -1.63 5.89
CA THR A 180 5.12 -1.11 6.33
C THR A 180 5.70 -0.15 5.30
N SER A 181 6.97 0.21 5.44
CA SER A 181 7.74 0.93 4.42
C SER A 181 8.40 0.02 3.39
N SER A 182 8.14 -1.28 3.43
CA SER A 182 8.79 -2.26 2.57
C SER A 182 7.85 -2.73 1.46
N LEU A 183 8.38 -2.85 0.26
CA LEU A 183 7.77 -3.59 -0.85
C LEU A 183 8.52 -4.92 -1.04
N THR A 184 7.78 -5.98 -1.31
CA THR A 184 8.33 -7.33 -1.48
C THR A 184 8.03 -7.87 -2.87
N TRP A 185 9.08 -8.33 -3.58
CA TRP A 185 8.97 -9.02 -4.85
C TRP A 185 8.93 -10.54 -4.62
N LEU A 186 7.94 -11.19 -5.20
CA LEU A 186 7.78 -12.63 -5.14
C LEU A 186 7.95 -13.22 -6.54
N GLU A 187 8.70 -14.33 -6.64
CA GLU A 187 8.81 -15.10 -7.87
C GLU A 187 7.50 -15.86 -8.12
N PRO A 188 6.81 -15.66 -9.26
CA PRO A 188 5.60 -16.41 -9.59
C PRO A 188 5.86 -17.92 -9.62
N GLY A 189 4.95 -18.69 -9.03
CA GLY A 189 5.04 -20.17 -8.99
C GLY A 189 5.76 -20.73 -7.77
N THR A 190 6.85 -20.11 -7.31
CA THR A 190 7.53 -20.53 -6.06
C THR A 190 7.17 -19.67 -4.87
N PHE A 191 6.75 -18.44 -5.11
CA PHE A 191 6.40 -17.41 -4.11
C PHE A 191 7.54 -17.10 -3.14
N ARG A 192 8.77 -17.41 -3.53
CA ARG A 192 9.97 -17.00 -2.77
C ARG A 192 10.19 -15.52 -2.96
N THR A 193 10.58 -14.86 -1.89
CA THR A 193 11.04 -13.48 -1.94
C THR A 193 12.34 -13.41 -2.75
N VAL A 194 12.33 -12.61 -3.82
CA VAL A 194 13.51 -12.33 -4.65
C VAL A 194 14.13 -10.97 -4.31
N LYS A 195 13.31 -10.04 -3.81
CA LYS A 195 13.74 -8.70 -3.41
C LYS A 195 12.82 -8.17 -2.33
N THR A 196 13.39 -7.45 -1.37
CA THR A 196 12.67 -6.56 -0.46
C THR A 196 13.31 -5.19 -0.55
N LEU A 197 12.51 -4.14 -0.65
CA LEU A 197 12.97 -2.78 -0.85
C LEU A 197 12.30 -1.85 0.14
N GLU A 198 13.09 -1.15 0.96
CA GLU A 198 12.57 -0.12 1.84
C GLU A 198 12.29 1.15 1.04
N VAL A 199 11.09 1.68 1.16
CA VAL A 199 10.68 2.93 0.52
C VAL A 199 10.98 4.10 1.44
N THR A 200 11.72 5.10 0.92
CA THR A 200 12.16 6.26 1.69
C THR A 200 11.93 7.56 0.92
N ASP A 201 11.75 8.64 1.67
CA ASP A 201 11.77 10.02 1.18
C ASP A 201 12.79 10.86 1.96
N GLU A 202 12.74 12.18 1.82
CA GLU A 202 13.62 13.13 2.52
C GLU A 202 13.47 13.12 4.06
N ARG A 203 12.40 12.50 4.57
CA ARG A 203 12.07 12.40 6.01
C ARG A 203 12.36 11.02 6.59
N GLY A 204 12.73 10.06 5.73
CA GLY A 204 13.02 8.67 6.12
C GLY A 204 12.02 7.66 5.54
N PRO A 205 11.82 6.51 6.21
CA PRO A 205 10.93 5.45 5.73
C PRO A 205 9.48 5.89 5.57
N VAL A 206 8.89 5.63 4.39
CA VAL A 206 7.49 5.92 4.06
C VAL A 206 6.63 4.71 4.41
N LYS A 207 5.89 4.80 5.51
CA LYS A 207 5.01 3.74 6.00
C LYS A 207 3.61 3.83 5.41
N TYR A 208 2.82 2.78 5.67
CA TYR A 208 1.44 2.65 5.25
C TYR A 208 1.26 2.65 3.73
N LEU A 209 2.24 2.06 3.03
CA LEU A 209 2.08 1.77 1.61
C LEU A 209 0.98 0.72 1.46
N ASN A 210 -0.04 1.07 0.66
CA ASN A 210 -1.20 0.21 0.46
C ASN A 210 -1.30 -0.21 -1.01
N GLU A 211 -2.37 0.14 -1.68
CA GLU A 211 -2.63 -0.28 -3.04
C GLU A 211 -1.54 0.23 -4.01
N LEU A 212 -1.17 -0.62 -4.97
CA LEU A 212 0.00 -0.47 -5.83
C LEU A 212 -0.35 -0.58 -7.30
N GLU A 213 0.27 0.27 -8.13
CA GLU A 213 0.25 0.13 -9.58
C GLU A 213 1.63 0.37 -10.19
N TYR A 214 2.03 -0.48 -11.13
CA TYR A 214 3.30 -0.34 -11.85
C TYR A 214 3.10 0.41 -13.16
N ILE A 215 3.56 1.67 -13.22
CA ILE A 215 3.32 2.58 -14.34
C ILE A 215 4.65 3.04 -14.93
N LYS A 216 4.92 2.71 -16.19
CA LYS A 216 6.09 3.23 -16.96
C LYS A 216 7.42 3.12 -16.18
N GLY A 217 7.66 1.98 -15.54
CA GLY A 217 8.91 1.74 -14.81
C GLY A 217 8.96 2.33 -13.40
N SER A 218 7.87 2.85 -12.87
CA SER A 218 7.76 3.32 -11.48
C SER A 218 6.61 2.63 -10.77
N ILE A 219 6.69 2.50 -9.43
CA ILE A 219 5.58 2.02 -8.62
C ILE A 219 4.84 3.24 -8.07
N TYR A 220 3.54 3.27 -8.28
CA TYR A 220 2.64 4.22 -7.63
C TYR A 220 1.96 3.51 -6.47
N ALA A 221 1.93 4.14 -5.30
CA ALA A 221 1.36 3.55 -4.11
C ALA A 221 0.46 4.55 -3.37
N ASN A 222 -0.70 4.09 -2.90
CA ASN A 222 -1.48 4.85 -1.94
C ASN A 222 -0.70 4.94 -0.62
N ALA A 223 -0.47 6.15 -0.12
CA ALA A 223 -0.03 6.39 1.25
C ALA A 223 -1.29 6.39 2.14
N TYR A 224 -1.63 5.22 2.71
CA TYR A 224 -2.88 4.97 3.43
C TYR A 224 -3.13 6.00 4.55
N THR A 225 -4.39 6.31 4.80
CA THR A 225 -4.90 7.39 5.66
C THR A 225 -4.59 8.81 5.17
N THR A 226 -4.02 8.95 3.96
CA THR A 226 -3.80 10.25 3.31
C THR A 226 -4.48 10.28 1.94
N ASN A 227 -4.57 11.46 1.33
CA ASN A 227 -5.03 11.62 -0.05
C ASN A 227 -3.85 11.77 -1.02
N THR A 228 -2.75 11.05 -0.75
CA THR A 228 -1.51 11.14 -1.52
C THR A 228 -1.17 9.79 -2.15
N ILE A 229 -0.82 9.83 -3.43
CA ILE A 229 -0.14 8.73 -4.11
C ILE A 229 1.34 9.11 -4.21
N VAL A 230 2.22 8.20 -3.83
CA VAL A 230 3.67 8.34 -3.98
C VAL A 230 4.16 7.59 -5.21
N LYS A 231 5.05 8.23 -5.99
CA LYS A 231 5.78 7.61 -7.10
C LYS A 231 7.13 7.14 -6.59
N ILE A 232 7.42 5.87 -6.74
CA ILE A 232 8.57 5.18 -6.16
C ILE A 232 9.44 4.64 -7.28
N ASP A 233 10.74 4.87 -7.18
CA ASP A 233 11.73 4.22 -8.04
C ASP A 233 11.94 2.78 -7.55
N PRO A 234 11.66 1.76 -8.40
CA PRO A 234 11.69 0.37 -7.97
C PRO A 234 13.10 -0.18 -7.73
N GLU A 235 14.15 0.52 -8.16
CA GLU A 235 15.52 0.08 -7.94
C GLU A 235 16.08 0.58 -6.61
N SER A 236 15.84 1.85 -6.30
CA SER A 236 16.39 2.51 -5.10
C SER A 236 15.43 2.57 -3.92
N GLY A 237 14.12 2.38 -4.13
CA GLY A 237 13.09 2.61 -3.11
C GLY A 237 12.84 4.08 -2.80
N LYS A 238 13.47 5.00 -3.51
CA LYS A 238 13.26 6.44 -3.27
C LYS A 238 11.92 6.90 -3.83
N VAL A 239 11.20 7.68 -3.03
CA VAL A 239 10.04 8.42 -3.54
C VAL A 239 10.55 9.55 -4.42
N THR A 240 10.20 9.51 -5.71
CA THR A 240 10.59 10.49 -6.72
C THR A 240 9.52 11.54 -6.96
N GLY A 241 8.26 11.25 -6.60
CA GLY A 241 7.15 12.16 -6.77
C GLY A 241 6.01 11.93 -5.79
N ARG A 242 5.21 12.96 -5.58
CA ARG A 242 3.97 12.92 -4.80
C ARG A 242 2.84 13.55 -5.57
N LEU A 243 1.69 12.90 -5.57
CA LEU A 243 0.46 13.36 -6.19
C LEU A 243 -0.58 13.62 -5.08
N ASP A 244 -0.90 14.88 -4.85
CA ASP A 244 -1.93 15.27 -3.89
C ASP A 244 -3.31 15.30 -4.57
N LEU A 245 -4.20 14.41 -4.13
CA LEU A 245 -5.55 14.23 -4.64
C LEU A 245 -6.64 14.70 -3.66
N THR A 246 -6.25 15.47 -2.64
CA THR A 246 -7.15 15.94 -1.57
C THR A 246 -8.42 16.61 -2.12
N LYS A 247 -8.30 17.42 -3.18
CA LYS A 247 -9.46 18.10 -3.78
C LYS A 247 -10.47 17.12 -4.37
N LEU A 248 -10.00 16.02 -4.97
CA LEU A 248 -10.87 15.01 -5.58
C LEU A 248 -11.46 14.08 -4.51
N ALA A 249 -10.70 13.75 -3.47
CA ALA A 249 -11.21 13.05 -2.29
C ALA A 249 -12.35 13.82 -1.60
N GLN A 250 -12.18 15.14 -1.44
CA GLN A 250 -13.24 16.00 -0.90
C GLN A 250 -14.50 16.05 -1.79
N GLN A 251 -14.35 15.92 -3.12
CA GLN A 251 -15.51 15.81 -4.02
C GLN A 251 -16.26 14.49 -3.81
N ALA A 252 -15.55 13.38 -3.60
CA ALA A 252 -16.16 12.09 -3.30
C ALA A 252 -16.94 12.16 -1.97
N GLU A 253 -16.32 12.67 -0.91
CA GLU A 253 -16.94 12.84 0.41
C GLU A 253 -18.16 13.77 0.36
N ALA A 254 -18.06 14.91 -0.35
CA ALA A 254 -19.19 15.83 -0.51
C ALA A 254 -20.37 15.20 -1.26
N LYS A 255 -20.11 14.25 -2.17
CA LYS A 255 -21.14 13.51 -2.88
C LYS A 255 -21.74 12.39 -2.06
N TYR A 256 -20.94 11.71 -1.25
CA TYR A 256 -21.35 10.60 -0.40
C TYR A 256 -20.55 10.62 0.90
N HIS A 257 -21.20 11.01 2.01
CA HIS A 257 -20.55 11.14 3.32
C HIS A 257 -20.09 9.81 3.94
N GLY A 258 -20.42 8.67 3.34
CA GLY A 258 -19.90 7.37 3.70
C GLY A 258 -18.58 7.02 3.01
N SER A 259 -18.01 7.93 2.20
CA SER A 259 -16.69 7.75 1.60
C SER A 259 -15.60 7.67 2.67
N LEU A 260 -14.74 6.66 2.57
CA LEU A 260 -13.64 6.41 3.50
C LEU A 260 -12.29 6.73 2.85
N GLU A 261 -11.23 6.04 3.23
CA GLU A 261 -9.87 6.33 2.76
C GLU A 261 -9.72 6.10 1.25
N MET A 262 -8.92 6.95 0.62
CA MET A 262 -8.48 6.76 -0.75
C MET A 262 -7.67 5.48 -0.88
N ASN A 263 -8.07 4.59 -1.78
CA ASN A 263 -7.38 3.34 -2.08
C ASN A 263 -7.80 2.83 -3.48
N GLY A 264 -6.83 2.34 -4.26
CA GLY A 264 -7.05 1.86 -5.62
C GLY A 264 -6.48 2.78 -6.68
N ILE A 265 -5.53 2.26 -7.48
CA ILE A 265 -4.87 2.93 -8.59
C ILE A 265 -4.88 1.96 -9.77
N ALA A 266 -5.32 2.42 -10.94
CA ALA A 266 -5.22 1.66 -12.17
C ALA A 266 -4.66 2.54 -13.28
N TYR A 267 -3.93 1.96 -14.21
CA TYR A 267 -3.35 2.67 -15.34
C TYR A 267 -3.83 2.09 -16.66
N ASP A 268 -4.35 2.95 -17.52
CA ASP A 268 -4.70 2.60 -18.89
C ASP A 268 -3.60 3.08 -19.86
N PRO A 269 -2.79 2.17 -20.41
CA PRO A 269 -1.74 2.54 -21.33
C PRO A 269 -2.27 2.99 -22.70
N ALA A 270 -3.55 2.74 -23.02
CA ALA A 270 -4.12 3.10 -24.31
C ALA A 270 -4.33 4.61 -24.46
N ASP A 271 -4.67 5.30 -23.39
CA ASP A 271 -4.89 6.75 -23.37
C ASP A 271 -4.04 7.50 -22.31
N ASP A 272 -3.07 6.80 -21.70
CA ASP A 272 -2.17 7.35 -20.68
C ASP A 272 -2.91 7.95 -19.49
N THR A 273 -3.98 7.27 -19.05
CA THR A 273 -4.86 7.74 -17.99
C THR A 273 -4.67 6.92 -16.73
N ILE A 274 -4.57 7.60 -15.58
CA ILE A 274 -4.61 6.98 -14.25
C ILE A 274 -6.04 7.08 -13.72
N TYR A 275 -6.57 5.95 -13.29
CA TYR A 275 -7.81 5.82 -12.55
C TYR A 275 -7.48 5.67 -11.07
N PHE A 276 -8.27 6.28 -10.19
CA PHE A 276 -8.16 6.04 -8.77
C PHE A 276 -9.52 6.22 -8.09
N THR A 277 -9.66 5.59 -6.94
CA THR A 277 -10.87 5.65 -6.14
C THR A 277 -10.54 5.61 -4.64
N GLY A 278 -11.51 5.25 -3.83
CA GLY A 278 -11.38 5.02 -2.40
C GLY A 278 -12.47 4.11 -1.90
N LYS A 279 -12.30 3.64 -0.68
CA LYS A 279 -13.23 2.74 -0.01
C LYS A 279 -14.61 3.43 0.09
N MET A 280 -15.61 2.78 -0.50
CA MET A 280 -17.00 3.26 -0.54
C MET A 280 -17.18 4.63 -1.23
N TRP A 281 -16.26 5.03 -2.10
CA TRP A 281 -16.42 6.27 -2.86
C TRP A 281 -17.52 6.13 -3.91
N PRO A 282 -18.20 7.24 -4.30
CA PRO A 282 -19.22 7.23 -5.36
C PRO A 282 -18.64 7.38 -6.77
N TYR A 283 -17.33 7.60 -6.88
CA TYR A 283 -16.61 7.85 -8.13
C TYR A 283 -15.31 7.09 -8.23
N ILE A 284 -15.00 6.63 -9.44
CA ILE A 284 -13.63 6.37 -9.88
C ILE A 284 -13.21 7.60 -10.68
N PHE A 285 -12.17 8.29 -10.25
CA PHE A 285 -11.64 9.46 -10.93
C PHE A 285 -10.66 9.07 -12.01
N LYS A 286 -10.61 9.88 -13.08
CA LYS A 286 -9.67 9.76 -14.19
C LYS A 286 -8.81 11.00 -14.26
N ILE A 287 -7.50 10.83 -14.28
CA ILE A 287 -6.53 11.91 -14.38
C ILE A 287 -5.42 11.56 -15.38
N SER A 288 -4.83 12.59 -15.98
CA SER A 288 -3.55 12.49 -16.68
C SER A 288 -2.49 13.20 -15.86
N VAL A 289 -1.36 12.54 -15.63
CA VAL A 289 -0.24 13.08 -14.83
C VAL A 289 0.85 13.53 -15.77
N ALA A 290 1.28 14.78 -15.62
CA ALA A 290 2.44 15.31 -16.34
C ALA A 290 3.73 14.84 -15.65
N ASP A 291 4.66 14.26 -16.42
CA ASP A 291 5.99 13.83 -15.97
C ASP A 291 6.91 15.02 -15.59
#